data_2a3a644fe225e640dd4c24fd4542e9c9
#
_entry.id   2a3a644fe225e640dd4c24fd4542e9c9
#
_cell.length_a   1.000
_cell.length_b   1.000
_cell.length_c   1.000
_cell.angle_alpha   90.00
_cell.angle_beta   90.00
_cell.angle_gamma   90.00
#
_symmetry.space_group_name_H-M   'P 1'
#
loop_
_entity.id
_entity.type
_entity.pdbx_description
1 polymer ?
#
loop_
_entity_poly.entity_id
_entity_poly.type
_entity_poly.pdbx_seq_one_letter_code
_entity_poly.pdbx_strand_id
1 'polypeptide(L)'
;MSSAPGAASPAALHDYAEPGTTAYRRIAFALFLAGFTTFSLLYSVQPLLPLFAAEFHVGAAASALSLSLATGALAFAILCAGALSESMDRKRLMFASMAMAAVLNLIASVVPSWHAMLVARAIEGLVLGGVPAVAMAYLAEEIHPKGLGRAMGQYVGGTAFGGMMGRVGVSVLSDAFGWRPALFVVSLLGLAAAIGFWCLLPPSKHFVRRTGVKLSEHVAAWRGHLTHPMLPLLFAMGFLMMGMFVAVYNYAGFRLMRPPFSLSQRAIGLIFCAYLFGIAASATAGGLSDRFGRAPALLSGIGLAIAGVLLALATWLPAVILGIVLLTIGFFVAHSVSSAWVGALGGRSKGHAASLYLLAYYIGSSTLGAMGGWFWDHSGWGALAGYALVVLAIAALAARSLRHRAAAGSARR
;
A
#
# COMPACT_ATOMS: atom_id res chain seq x y z
N MET A 1 -19.13 21.27 -35.76
CA MET A 1 -19.33 22.02 -34.48
C MET A 1 -19.38 20.99 -33.36
N SER A 2 -18.24 20.76 -32.70
CA SER A 2 -18.10 19.81 -31.58
C SER A 2 -18.40 20.57 -30.30
N SER A 3 -19.50 20.23 -29.63
CA SER A 3 -19.85 20.79 -28.33
C SER A 3 -18.85 20.28 -27.30
N ALA A 4 -18.15 21.20 -26.64
CA ALA A 4 -17.33 20.91 -25.45
C ALA A 4 -18.19 20.24 -24.36
N PRO A 5 -17.63 19.29 -23.56
CA PRO A 5 -18.38 18.70 -22.46
C PRO A 5 -18.74 19.80 -21.46
N GLY A 6 -20.06 19.98 -21.25
CA GLY A 6 -20.64 21.07 -20.49
C GLY A 6 -20.07 21.18 -19.10
N ALA A 7 -19.66 22.38 -18.71
CA ALA A 7 -19.41 22.74 -17.33
C ALA A 7 -20.71 22.48 -16.54
N ALA A 8 -20.61 21.73 -15.45
CA ALA A 8 -21.75 21.47 -14.57
C ALA A 8 -22.40 22.80 -14.15
N SER A 9 -23.72 22.88 -14.21
CA SER A 9 -24.48 24.06 -13.80
C SER A 9 -24.13 24.41 -12.35
N PRO A 10 -23.99 25.70 -11.98
CA PRO A 10 -23.75 26.13 -10.59
C PRO A 10 -24.72 25.52 -9.57
N ALA A 11 -25.97 25.30 -9.94
CA ALA A 11 -26.98 24.63 -9.10
C ALA A 11 -26.66 23.15 -8.81
N ALA A 12 -25.98 22.44 -9.73
CA ALA A 12 -25.54 21.05 -9.52
C ALA A 12 -24.37 20.91 -8.58
N LEU A 13 -23.60 21.99 -8.32
CA LEU A 13 -22.45 21.98 -7.44
C LEU A 13 -22.82 22.16 -5.95
N HIS A 14 -24.03 22.65 -5.64
CA HIS A 14 -24.48 22.86 -4.25
C HIS A 14 -24.76 21.56 -3.47
N ASP A 15 -24.85 20.41 -4.12
CA ASP A 15 -25.12 19.14 -3.47
C ASP A 15 -23.87 18.37 -3.04
N TYR A 16 -22.66 18.82 -3.47
CA TYR A 16 -21.36 18.24 -3.07
C TYR A 16 -20.92 18.74 -1.70
N ALA A 17 -20.24 17.87 -0.93
CA ALA A 17 -19.67 18.25 0.36
C ALA A 17 -18.51 19.25 0.17
N GLU A 18 -18.71 20.49 0.62
CA GLU A 18 -17.72 21.57 0.49
C GLU A 18 -16.70 21.59 1.65
N PRO A 19 -15.45 22.00 1.39
CA PRO A 19 -14.44 22.20 2.43
C PRO A 19 -14.95 23.09 3.57
N GLY A 20 -14.71 22.67 4.82
CA GLY A 20 -15.17 23.39 6.02
C GLY A 20 -16.52 22.94 6.54
N THR A 21 -17.37 22.29 5.74
CA THR A 21 -18.68 21.78 6.19
C THR A 21 -18.56 20.54 7.08
N THR A 22 -19.58 20.28 7.89
CA THR A 22 -19.67 19.07 8.71
C THR A 22 -19.71 17.80 7.85
N ALA A 23 -20.40 17.84 6.70
CA ALA A 23 -20.45 16.75 5.75
C ALA A 23 -19.05 16.38 5.22
N TYR A 24 -18.27 17.37 4.78
CA TYR A 24 -16.90 17.18 4.35
C TYR A 24 -16.03 16.53 5.43
N ARG A 25 -16.07 17.06 6.67
CA ARG A 25 -15.28 16.53 7.79
C ARG A 25 -15.65 15.08 8.11
N ARG A 26 -16.94 14.75 8.10
CA ARG A 26 -17.45 13.38 8.34
C ARG A 26 -16.97 12.42 7.26
N ILE A 27 -17.08 12.78 5.99
CA ILE A 27 -16.61 11.96 4.85
C ILE A 27 -15.11 11.75 4.94
N ALA A 28 -14.35 12.85 5.08
CA ALA A 28 -12.89 12.78 5.11
C ALA A 28 -12.37 11.94 6.28
N PHE A 29 -12.96 12.07 7.47
CA PHE A 29 -12.57 11.29 8.64
C PHE A 29 -13.01 9.83 8.54
N ALA A 30 -14.19 9.55 8.02
CA ALA A 30 -14.65 8.18 7.77
C ALA A 30 -13.71 7.45 6.80
N LEU A 31 -13.31 8.09 5.71
CA LEU A 31 -12.38 7.48 4.76
C LEU A 31 -10.95 7.40 5.28
N PHE A 32 -10.51 8.35 6.13
CA PHE A 32 -9.27 8.18 6.89
C PHE A 32 -9.32 6.91 7.75
N LEU A 33 -10.43 6.69 8.50
CA LEU A 33 -10.63 5.46 9.28
C LEU A 33 -10.63 4.20 8.40
N ALA A 34 -11.24 4.26 7.22
CA ALA A 34 -11.25 3.14 6.29
C ALA A 34 -9.85 2.79 5.80
N GLY A 35 -9.06 3.77 5.40
CA GLY A 35 -7.66 3.58 5.03
C GLY A 35 -6.82 3.09 6.21
N PHE A 36 -6.97 3.71 7.38
CA PHE A 36 -6.28 3.32 8.61
C PHE A 36 -6.54 1.86 8.97
N THR A 37 -7.81 1.47 9.05
CA THR A 37 -8.21 0.11 9.45
C THR A 37 -7.71 -0.94 8.45
N THR A 38 -7.93 -0.71 7.15
CA THR A 38 -7.50 -1.64 6.09
C THR A 38 -6.01 -1.95 6.18
N PHE A 39 -5.18 -0.93 6.30
CA PHE A 39 -3.73 -1.11 6.29
C PHE A 39 -3.16 -1.49 7.67
N SER A 40 -3.84 -1.13 8.75
CA SER A 40 -3.52 -1.60 10.10
C SER A 40 -3.71 -3.12 10.20
N LEU A 41 -4.87 -3.64 9.75
CA LEU A 41 -5.16 -5.07 9.76
C LEU A 41 -4.22 -5.84 8.82
N LEU A 42 -4.06 -5.37 7.57
CA LEU A 42 -3.21 -6.04 6.57
C LEU A 42 -1.78 -6.25 7.07
N TYR A 43 -1.19 -5.22 7.68
CA TYR A 43 0.23 -5.21 8.02
C TYR A 43 0.54 -5.51 9.48
N SER A 44 -0.46 -5.73 10.34
CA SER A 44 -0.27 -6.07 11.77
C SER A 44 0.62 -7.30 11.98
N VAL A 45 0.59 -8.27 11.06
CA VAL A 45 1.37 -9.51 11.18
C VAL A 45 2.86 -9.32 10.84
N GLN A 46 3.25 -8.25 10.14
CA GLN A 46 4.63 -8.11 9.65
C GLN A 46 5.70 -8.11 10.76
N PRO A 47 5.55 -7.38 11.88
CA PRO A 47 6.53 -7.45 12.95
C PRO A 47 6.44 -8.75 13.77
N LEU A 48 5.39 -9.55 13.59
CA LEU A 48 5.17 -10.81 14.30
C LEU A 48 5.82 -12.02 13.61
N LEU A 49 6.38 -11.86 12.41
CA LEU A 49 6.95 -12.97 11.62
C LEU A 49 7.96 -13.80 12.42
N PRO A 50 8.90 -13.21 13.20
CA PRO A 50 9.80 -14.00 14.04
C PRO A 50 9.07 -14.82 15.12
N LEU A 51 7.99 -14.29 15.71
CA LEU A 51 7.19 -14.98 16.71
C LEU A 51 6.39 -16.13 16.10
N PHE A 52 5.84 -15.94 14.89
CA PHE A 52 5.17 -17.00 14.14
C PHE A 52 6.14 -18.13 13.77
N ALA A 53 7.35 -17.78 13.34
CA ALA A 53 8.38 -18.78 13.03
C ALA A 53 8.72 -19.64 14.25
N ALA A 54 8.83 -19.03 15.42
CA ALA A 54 9.12 -19.70 16.68
C ALA A 54 7.95 -20.59 17.15
N GLU A 55 6.71 -20.06 17.17
CA GLU A 55 5.56 -20.78 17.72
C GLU A 55 5.06 -21.91 16.83
N PHE A 56 5.03 -21.68 15.51
CA PHE A 56 4.57 -22.70 14.55
C PHE A 56 5.69 -23.60 14.02
N HIS A 57 6.92 -23.42 14.51
CA HIS A 57 8.11 -24.18 14.09
C HIS A 57 8.31 -24.16 12.56
N VAL A 58 8.15 -23.00 11.93
CA VAL A 58 8.34 -22.79 10.49
C VAL A 58 9.54 -21.89 10.22
N GLY A 59 10.13 -22.00 9.01
CA GLY A 59 11.21 -21.10 8.60
C GLY A 59 10.77 -19.64 8.44
N ALA A 60 11.73 -18.73 8.37
CA ALA A 60 11.44 -17.31 8.21
C ALA A 60 10.73 -17.03 6.86
N ALA A 61 11.12 -17.72 5.79
CA ALA A 61 10.43 -17.65 4.49
C ALA A 61 8.97 -18.10 4.59
N ALA A 62 8.70 -19.20 5.30
CA ALA A 62 7.34 -19.71 5.49
C ALA A 62 6.51 -18.72 6.33
N SER A 63 7.07 -18.14 7.41
CA SER A 63 6.36 -17.17 8.24
C SER A 63 5.91 -15.94 7.47
N ALA A 64 6.71 -15.49 6.49
CA ALA A 64 6.37 -14.35 5.61
C ALA A 64 5.15 -14.61 4.73
N LEU A 65 4.74 -15.89 4.53
CA LEU A 65 3.52 -16.22 3.78
C LEU A 65 2.26 -15.66 4.44
N SER A 66 2.26 -15.46 5.77
CA SER A 66 1.13 -14.83 6.46
C SER A 66 0.83 -13.41 5.97
N LEU A 67 1.82 -12.67 5.53
CA LEU A 67 1.66 -11.37 4.87
C LEU A 67 1.52 -11.52 3.35
N SER A 68 2.34 -12.36 2.73
CA SER A 68 2.42 -12.48 1.28
C SER A 68 1.13 -13.00 0.65
N LEU A 69 0.45 -13.98 1.28
CA LEU A 69 -0.84 -14.46 0.81
C LEU A 69 -1.92 -13.38 0.91
N ALA A 70 -1.92 -12.61 2.01
CA ALA A 70 -2.86 -11.50 2.16
C ALA A 70 -2.63 -10.40 1.10
N THR A 71 -1.39 -9.99 0.86
CA THR A 71 -1.07 -8.96 -0.14
C THR A 71 -1.28 -9.46 -1.57
N GLY A 72 -1.01 -10.73 -1.86
CA GLY A 72 -1.28 -11.35 -3.15
C GLY A 72 -2.78 -11.45 -3.43
N ALA A 73 -3.57 -11.89 -2.46
CA ALA A 73 -5.03 -11.93 -2.55
C ALA A 73 -5.64 -10.54 -2.72
N LEU A 74 -5.12 -9.54 -1.98
CA LEU A 74 -5.50 -8.14 -2.12
C LEU A 74 -5.24 -7.59 -3.53
N ALA A 75 -4.13 -7.97 -4.16
CA ALA A 75 -3.80 -7.56 -5.53
C ALA A 75 -4.91 -7.91 -6.52
N PHE A 76 -5.40 -9.15 -6.47
CA PHE A 76 -6.53 -9.60 -7.29
C PHE A 76 -7.84 -8.94 -6.89
N ALA A 77 -8.07 -8.83 -5.58
CA ALA A 77 -9.30 -8.24 -5.06
C ALA A 77 -9.49 -6.79 -5.50
N ILE A 78 -8.44 -5.97 -5.57
CA ILE A 78 -8.52 -4.58 -6.05
C ILE A 78 -8.99 -4.53 -7.52
N LEU A 79 -8.51 -5.43 -8.37
CA LEU A 79 -8.94 -5.51 -9.76
C LEU A 79 -10.42 -5.88 -9.89
N CYS A 80 -10.86 -6.91 -9.15
CA CYS A 80 -12.23 -7.40 -9.15
C CYS A 80 -13.19 -6.40 -8.48
N ALA A 81 -12.81 -5.83 -7.35
CA ALA A 81 -13.64 -4.91 -6.58
C ALA A 81 -13.88 -3.59 -7.34
N GLY A 82 -12.95 -3.14 -8.17
CA GLY A 82 -13.14 -2.00 -9.06
C GLY A 82 -14.35 -2.20 -10.00
N ALA A 83 -14.45 -3.37 -10.61
CA ALA A 83 -15.57 -3.72 -11.49
C ALA A 83 -16.88 -3.95 -10.70
N LEU A 84 -16.83 -4.65 -9.56
CA LEU A 84 -17.99 -4.90 -8.70
C LEU A 84 -18.54 -3.62 -8.08
N SER A 85 -17.70 -2.64 -7.80
CA SER A 85 -18.09 -1.38 -7.17
C SER A 85 -19.06 -0.54 -7.99
N GLU A 86 -19.14 -0.76 -9.31
CA GLU A 86 -20.09 -0.08 -10.19
C GLU A 86 -21.53 -0.56 -9.98
N SER A 87 -21.71 -1.76 -9.40
CA SER A 87 -23.02 -2.38 -9.17
C SER A 87 -23.47 -2.39 -7.71
N MET A 88 -22.59 -2.08 -6.76
CA MET A 88 -22.87 -2.19 -5.31
C MET A 88 -22.82 -0.82 -4.62
N ASP A 89 -23.60 -0.67 -3.55
CA ASP A 89 -23.53 0.50 -2.66
C ASP A 89 -22.12 0.62 -2.05
N ARG A 90 -21.45 1.74 -2.31
CA ARG A 90 -20.06 1.97 -1.95
C ARG A 90 -19.83 1.92 -0.43
N LYS A 91 -20.74 2.51 0.36
CA LYS A 91 -20.65 2.51 1.83
C LYS A 91 -20.77 1.10 2.38
N ARG A 92 -21.74 0.31 1.89
CA ARG A 92 -21.95 -1.08 2.32
C ARG A 92 -20.76 -1.97 1.96
N LEU A 93 -20.22 -1.81 0.75
CA LEU A 93 -19.06 -2.60 0.30
C LEU A 93 -17.83 -2.31 1.17
N MET A 94 -17.51 -1.04 1.43
CA MET A 94 -16.38 -0.67 2.28
C MET A 94 -16.57 -1.15 3.73
N PHE A 95 -17.77 -0.99 4.29
CA PHE A 95 -18.08 -1.46 5.64
C PHE A 95 -17.93 -2.98 5.76
N ALA A 96 -18.54 -3.74 4.84
CA ALA A 96 -18.44 -5.21 4.84
C ALA A 96 -16.99 -5.67 4.71
N SER A 97 -16.20 -5.01 3.84
CA SER A 97 -14.77 -5.25 3.68
C SER A 97 -14.00 -5.06 5.00
N MET A 98 -14.18 -3.92 5.67
CA MET A 98 -13.51 -3.63 6.95
C MET A 98 -13.94 -4.58 8.07
N ALA A 99 -15.25 -4.80 8.23
CA ALA A 99 -15.80 -5.63 9.30
C ALA A 99 -15.38 -7.09 9.13
N MET A 100 -15.49 -7.64 7.92
CA MET A 100 -15.10 -9.01 7.64
C MET A 100 -13.58 -9.22 7.80
N ALA A 101 -12.76 -8.25 7.36
CA ALA A 101 -11.32 -8.31 7.59
C ALA A 101 -10.96 -8.29 9.07
N ALA A 102 -11.63 -7.46 9.88
CA ALA A 102 -11.42 -7.43 11.33
C ALA A 102 -11.82 -8.77 11.98
N VAL A 103 -12.91 -9.39 11.55
CA VAL A 103 -13.33 -10.72 12.02
C VAL A 103 -12.32 -11.79 11.61
N LEU A 104 -11.80 -11.77 10.39
CA LEU A 104 -10.80 -12.73 9.91
C LEU A 104 -9.46 -12.57 10.67
N ASN A 105 -9.05 -11.35 10.96
CA ASN A 105 -7.88 -11.08 11.78
C ASN A 105 -8.10 -11.53 13.25
N LEU A 106 -9.33 -11.41 13.76
CA LEU A 106 -9.74 -11.97 15.06
C LEU A 106 -9.62 -13.50 15.05
N ILE A 107 -10.13 -14.16 14.02
CA ILE A 107 -9.98 -15.61 13.83
C ILE A 107 -8.50 -15.96 13.79
N ALA A 108 -7.67 -15.22 13.03
CA ALA A 108 -6.23 -15.44 12.97
C ALA A 108 -5.55 -15.38 14.34
N SER A 109 -6.08 -14.60 15.29
CA SER A 109 -5.52 -14.51 16.65
C SER A 109 -5.72 -15.77 17.50
N VAL A 110 -6.69 -16.64 17.14
CA VAL A 110 -7.05 -17.81 17.95
C VAL A 110 -6.81 -19.15 17.26
N VAL A 111 -6.47 -19.17 15.96
CA VAL A 111 -6.24 -20.43 15.23
C VAL A 111 -5.06 -21.21 15.80
N PRO A 112 -5.18 -22.55 15.93
CA PRO A 112 -4.13 -23.39 16.50
C PRO A 112 -3.07 -23.82 15.49
N SER A 113 -3.35 -23.77 14.18
CA SER A 113 -2.46 -24.31 13.15
C SER A 113 -1.99 -23.23 12.17
N TRP A 114 -0.77 -23.42 11.66
CA TRP A 114 -0.17 -22.53 10.67
C TRP A 114 -1.00 -22.44 9.37
N HIS A 115 -1.53 -23.59 8.89
CA HIS A 115 -2.34 -23.61 7.68
C HIS A 115 -3.66 -22.82 7.86
N ALA A 116 -4.32 -22.92 9.02
CA ALA A 116 -5.51 -22.14 9.30
C ALA A 116 -5.19 -20.62 9.35
N MET A 117 -4.03 -20.23 9.91
CA MET A 117 -3.53 -18.86 9.85
C MET A 117 -3.40 -18.40 8.39
N LEU A 118 -2.75 -19.16 7.54
CA LEU A 118 -2.55 -18.81 6.12
C LEU A 118 -3.86 -18.66 5.36
N VAL A 119 -4.83 -19.55 5.60
CA VAL A 119 -6.17 -19.47 4.99
C VAL A 119 -6.90 -18.20 5.45
N ALA A 120 -6.91 -17.93 6.76
CA ALA A 120 -7.53 -16.72 7.31
C ALA A 120 -6.92 -15.45 6.69
N ARG A 121 -5.58 -15.38 6.58
CA ARG A 121 -4.84 -14.26 5.98
C ARG A 121 -5.13 -14.11 4.49
N ALA A 122 -5.22 -15.20 3.73
CA ALA A 122 -5.57 -15.15 2.30
C ALA A 122 -6.98 -14.60 2.08
N ILE A 123 -7.97 -15.08 2.85
CA ILE A 123 -9.36 -14.59 2.76
C ILE A 123 -9.43 -13.12 3.23
N GLU A 124 -8.70 -12.75 4.28
CA GLU A 124 -8.62 -11.36 4.74
C GLU A 124 -8.10 -10.44 3.63
N GLY A 125 -7.05 -10.84 2.92
CA GLY A 125 -6.53 -10.10 1.77
C GLY A 125 -7.58 -9.88 0.68
N LEU A 126 -8.37 -10.92 0.35
CA LEU A 126 -9.46 -10.81 -0.64
C LEU A 126 -10.51 -9.78 -0.20
N VAL A 127 -10.96 -9.83 1.04
CA VAL A 127 -12.03 -8.93 1.50
C VAL A 127 -11.55 -7.49 1.68
N LEU A 128 -10.27 -7.28 2.02
CA LEU A 128 -9.68 -5.94 2.17
C LEU A 128 -9.67 -5.13 0.87
N GLY A 129 -9.74 -5.78 -0.31
CA GLY A 129 -9.76 -5.11 -1.61
C GLY A 129 -10.93 -4.15 -1.83
N GLY A 130 -12.03 -4.32 -1.10
CA GLY A 130 -13.22 -3.49 -1.24
C GLY A 130 -13.03 -2.03 -0.84
N VAL A 131 -12.08 -1.70 0.06
CA VAL A 131 -11.83 -0.31 0.47
C VAL A 131 -10.99 0.45 -0.55
N PRO A 132 -9.76 0.01 -0.92
CA PRO A 132 -8.90 0.76 -1.85
C PRO A 132 -9.53 0.97 -3.23
N ALA A 133 -10.31 -0.02 -3.69
CA ALA A 133 -10.96 0.05 -4.98
C ALA A 133 -12.07 1.11 -5.06
N VAL A 134 -12.70 1.43 -3.93
CA VAL A 134 -13.95 2.22 -3.88
C VAL A 134 -13.78 3.59 -3.25
N ALA A 135 -12.88 3.72 -2.27
CA ALA A 135 -12.72 4.95 -1.48
C ALA A 135 -12.45 6.19 -2.34
N MET A 136 -11.56 6.07 -3.32
CA MET A 136 -11.21 7.21 -4.20
C MET A 136 -12.38 7.59 -5.13
N ALA A 137 -13.16 6.59 -5.58
CA ALA A 137 -14.34 6.83 -6.40
C ALA A 137 -15.44 7.53 -5.59
N TYR A 138 -15.71 7.08 -4.35
CA TYR A 138 -16.64 7.73 -3.45
C TYR A 138 -16.25 9.20 -3.20
N LEU A 139 -14.95 9.48 -2.94
CA LEU A 139 -14.49 10.86 -2.76
C LEU A 139 -14.74 11.71 -4.00
N ALA A 140 -14.45 11.18 -5.19
CA ALA A 140 -14.66 11.91 -6.45
C ALA A 140 -16.14 12.19 -6.74
N GLU A 141 -17.04 11.36 -6.22
CA GLU A 141 -18.49 11.49 -6.40
C GLU A 141 -19.14 12.44 -5.38
N GLU A 142 -18.64 12.52 -4.15
CA GLU A 142 -19.35 13.19 -3.06
C GLU A 142 -18.68 14.51 -2.60
N ILE A 143 -17.40 14.71 -2.94
CA ILE A 143 -16.64 15.90 -2.52
C ILE A 143 -16.54 16.91 -3.66
N HIS A 144 -16.80 18.19 -3.33
CA HIS A 144 -16.65 19.29 -4.26
C HIS A 144 -15.19 19.35 -4.82
N PRO A 145 -14.99 19.60 -6.13
CA PRO A 145 -13.66 19.60 -6.76
C PRO A 145 -12.59 20.41 -6.04
N LYS A 146 -12.96 21.56 -5.44
CA LYS A 146 -12.04 22.41 -4.64
C LYS A 146 -11.47 21.71 -3.40
N GLY A 147 -12.18 20.72 -2.83
CA GLY A 147 -11.76 19.99 -1.63
C GLY A 147 -11.24 18.58 -1.90
N LEU A 148 -11.41 18.08 -3.11
CA LEU A 148 -11.16 16.68 -3.47
C LEU A 148 -9.71 16.25 -3.21
N GLY A 149 -8.74 17.05 -3.64
CA GLY A 149 -7.32 16.72 -3.45
C GLY A 149 -6.94 16.58 -1.97
N ARG A 150 -7.49 17.46 -1.10
CA ARG A 150 -7.26 17.38 0.35
C ARG A 150 -7.90 16.14 0.97
N ALA A 151 -9.13 15.81 0.57
CA ALA A 151 -9.82 14.60 1.07
C ALA A 151 -9.12 13.32 0.61
N MET A 152 -8.67 13.25 -0.64
CA MET A 152 -7.84 12.15 -1.15
C MET A 152 -6.53 12.01 -0.38
N GLY A 153 -5.85 13.15 -0.11
CA GLY A 153 -4.64 13.17 0.71
C GLY A 153 -4.87 12.67 2.14
N GLN A 154 -6.01 12.99 2.75
CA GLN A 154 -6.38 12.48 4.08
C GLN A 154 -6.63 10.96 4.06
N TYR A 155 -7.30 10.43 3.03
CA TYR A 155 -7.46 8.99 2.86
C TYR A 155 -6.11 8.28 2.73
N VAL A 156 -5.24 8.77 1.84
CA VAL A 156 -3.88 8.21 1.65
C VAL A 156 -3.04 8.35 2.92
N GLY A 157 -3.16 9.47 3.64
CA GLY A 157 -2.56 9.65 4.97
C GLY A 157 -3.05 8.59 5.96
N GLY A 158 -4.35 8.28 5.93
CA GLY A 158 -4.94 7.20 6.72
C GLY A 158 -4.33 5.84 6.41
N THR A 159 -4.10 5.51 5.13
CA THR A 159 -3.48 4.23 4.73
C THR A 159 -2.04 4.09 5.26
N ALA A 160 -1.24 5.14 5.10
CA ALA A 160 0.17 5.12 5.54
C ALA A 160 0.29 5.10 7.08
N PHE A 161 -0.50 5.94 7.76
CA PHE A 161 -0.54 6.00 9.22
C PHE A 161 -1.11 4.71 9.82
N GLY A 162 -2.16 4.13 9.22
CA GLY A 162 -2.72 2.85 9.63
C GLY A 162 -1.72 1.70 9.48
N GLY A 163 -1.02 1.65 8.35
CA GLY A 163 0.03 0.67 8.12
C GLY A 163 1.18 0.76 9.14
N MET A 164 1.57 1.97 9.55
CA MET A 164 2.55 2.20 10.59
C MET A 164 2.01 1.78 11.97
N MET A 165 0.86 2.34 12.36
CA MET A 165 0.30 2.12 13.72
C MET A 165 -0.14 0.69 13.96
N GLY A 166 -0.62 -0.03 12.93
CA GLY A 166 -0.90 -1.45 13.04
C GLY A 166 0.33 -2.26 13.45
N ARG A 167 1.50 -1.95 12.86
CA ARG A 167 2.78 -2.61 13.19
C ARG A 167 3.31 -2.19 14.57
N VAL A 168 3.32 -0.90 14.85
CA VAL A 168 3.80 -0.37 16.15
C VAL A 168 2.90 -0.87 17.27
N GLY A 169 1.58 -0.74 17.13
CA GLY A 169 0.61 -1.13 18.14
C GLY A 169 0.67 -2.62 18.47
N VAL A 170 0.67 -3.47 17.43
CA VAL A 170 0.75 -4.92 17.64
C VAL A 170 2.08 -5.32 18.30
N SER A 171 3.19 -4.67 17.94
CA SER A 171 4.50 -4.97 18.53
C SER A 171 4.57 -4.62 20.01
N VAL A 172 4.06 -3.44 20.38
CA VAL A 172 4.02 -3.00 21.78
C VAL A 172 3.12 -3.91 22.62
N LEU A 173 1.94 -4.24 22.11
CA LEU A 173 1.02 -5.15 22.78
C LEU A 173 1.58 -6.57 22.86
N SER A 174 2.26 -7.03 21.81
CA SER A 174 2.85 -8.37 21.75
C SER A 174 4.01 -8.54 22.72
N ASP A 175 4.79 -7.50 22.96
CA ASP A 175 5.89 -7.50 23.93
C ASP A 175 5.38 -7.69 25.37
N ALA A 176 4.19 -7.14 25.68
CA ALA A 176 3.60 -7.19 27.00
C ALA A 176 2.71 -8.42 27.25
N PHE A 177 1.94 -8.85 26.23
CA PHE A 177 0.85 -9.82 26.41
C PHE A 177 0.95 -11.03 25.45
N GLY A 178 1.96 -11.07 24.58
CA GLY A 178 2.05 -12.04 23.49
C GLY A 178 1.25 -11.64 22.25
N TRP A 179 1.56 -12.29 21.12
CA TRP A 179 1.02 -11.90 19.81
C TRP A 179 -0.49 -12.19 19.63
N ARG A 180 -1.03 -13.23 20.29
CA ARG A 180 -2.46 -13.58 20.17
C ARG A 180 -3.36 -12.49 20.76
N PRO A 181 -3.19 -12.07 22.03
CA PRO A 181 -3.91 -10.93 22.58
C PRO A 181 -3.67 -9.64 21.82
N ALA A 182 -2.46 -9.41 21.30
CA ALA A 182 -2.14 -8.23 20.51
C ALA A 182 -2.96 -8.16 19.22
N LEU A 183 -3.02 -9.25 18.45
CA LEU A 183 -3.87 -9.34 17.25
C LEU A 183 -5.35 -9.22 17.59
N PHE A 184 -5.80 -9.85 18.68
CA PHE A 184 -7.18 -9.76 19.17
C PHE A 184 -7.58 -8.29 19.41
N VAL A 185 -6.77 -7.54 20.15
CA VAL A 185 -7.02 -6.10 20.42
C VAL A 185 -7.04 -5.28 19.13
N VAL A 186 -6.06 -5.49 18.24
CA VAL A 186 -6.01 -4.79 16.95
C VAL A 186 -7.26 -5.10 16.11
N SER A 187 -7.77 -6.33 16.16
CA SER A 187 -9.01 -6.72 15.47
C SER A 187 -10.24 -6.02 16.04
N LEU A 188 -10.36 -5.92 17.35
CA LEU A 188 -11.45 -5.20 18.02
C LEU A 188 -11.41 -3.70 17.68
N LEU A 189 -10.23 -3.09 17.68
CA LEU A 189 -10.06 -1.70 17.24
C LEU A 189 -10.44 -1.51 15.78
N GLY A 190 -10.10 -2.48 14.92
CA GLY A 190 -10.52 -2.51 13.51
C GLY A 190 -12.04 -2.59 13.36
N LEU A 191 -12.71 -3.43 14.16
CA LEU A 191 -14.17 -3.56 14.16
C LEU A 191 -14.84 -2.28 14.68
N ALA A 192 -14.33 -1.70 15.75
CA ALA A 192 -14.81 -0.42 16.28
C ALA A 192 -14.66 0.70 15.25
N ALA A 193 -13.53 0.75 14.53
CA ALA A 193 -13.31 1.70 13.45
C ALA A 193 -14.27 1.46 12.26
N ALA A 194 -14.60 0.21 11.92
CA ALA A 194 -15.59 -0.11 10.91
C ALA A 194 -17.00 0.38 11.32
N ILE A 195 -17.39 0.21 12.57
CA ILE A 195 -18.64 0.75 13.12
C ILE A 195 -18.61 2.29 13.08
N GLY A 196 -17.52 2.91 13.51
CA GLY A 196 -17.34 4.35 13.43
C GLY A 196 -17.46 4.88 12.00
N PHE A 197 -16.83 4.19 11.04
CA PHE A 197 -16.97 4.47 9.61
C PHE A 197 -18.45 4.41 9.16
N TRP A 198 -19.16 3.36 9.55
CA TRP A 198 -20.59 3.21 9.20
C TRP A 198 -21.45 4.35 9.74
N CYS A 199 -21.21 4.80 10.96
CA CYS A 199 -21.95 5.89 11.59
C CYS A 199 -21.59 7.26 10.98
N LEU A 200 -20.34 7.45 10.55
CA LEU A 200 -19.83 8.72 10.04
C LEU A 200 -20.10 8.94 8.56
N LEU A 201 -19.89 7.91 7.72
CA LEU A 201 -20.00 8.06 6.27
C LEU A 201 -21.47 8.17 5.87
N PRO A 202 -21.90 9.26 5.20
CA PRO A 202 -23.25 9.35 4.65
C PRO A 202 -23.41 8.36 3.49
N PRO A 203 -24.67 7.97 3.15
CA PRO A 203 -24.93 7.28 1.90
C PRO A 203 -24.47 8.10 0.69
N SER A 204 -24.01 7.44 -0.37
CA SER A 204 -23.65 8.14 -1.61
C SER A 204 -24.90 8.74 -2.25
N LYS A 205 -24.83 10.02 -2.62
CA LYS A 205 -25.92 10.76 -3.28
C LYS A 205 -25.78 10.75 -4.80
N HIS A 206 -24.54 10.74 -5.27
CA HIS A 206 -24.20 10.87 -6.70
C HIS A 206 -23.81 9.54 -7.34
N PHE A 207 -23.93 8.43 -6.59
CA PHE A 207 -23.67 7.11 -7.13
C PHE A 207 -24.75 6.72 -8.14
N VAL A 208 -24.37 6.60 -9.39
CA VAL A 208 -25.20 6.03 -10.45
C VAL A 208 -24.77 4.59 -10.69
N ARG A 209 -25.65 3.66 -10.33
CA ARG A 209 -25.39 2.23 -10.57
C ARG A 209 -25.27 1.99 -12.07
N ARG A 210 -24.09 1.58 -12.51
CA ARG A 210 -23.84 1.17 -13.90
C ARG A 210 -24.01 -0.34 -13.99
N THR A 211 -25.04 -0.77 -14.69
CA THR A 211 -25.25 -2.18 -15.06
C THR A 211 -24.87 -2.35 -16.52
N GLY A 212 -24.07 -3.38 -16.81
CA GLY A 212 -23.80 -3.76 -18.20
C GLY A 212 -22.45 -3.28 -18.80
N VAL A 213 -21.51 -2.82 -17.99
CA VAL A 213 -20.13 -2.63 -18.48
C VAL A 213 -19.58 -4.00 -18.87
N LYS A 214 -19.24 -4.16 -20.14
CA LYS A 214 -18.76 -5.44 -20.68
C LYS A 214 -17.31 -5.68 -20.20
N LEU A 215 -17.02 -6.89 -19.75
CA LEU A 215 -15.66 -7.31 -19.41
C LEU A 215 -14.67 -7.01 -20.54
N SER A 216 -15.11 -7.08 -21.79
CA SER A 216 -14.32 -6.74 -22.95
C SER A 216 -13.80 -5.28 -22.96
N GLU A 217 -14.53 -4.34 -22.37
CA GLU A 217 -14.12 -2.93 -22.29
C GLU A 217 -12.98 -2.76 -21.27
N HIS A 218 -13.10 -3.44 -20.11
CA HIS A 218 -12.02 -3.47 -19.12
C HIS A 218 -10.75 -4.13 -19.68
N VAL A 219 -10.90 -5.27 -20.36
CA VAL A 219 -9.79 -5.99 -21.00
C VAL A 219 -9.12 -5.14 -22.07
N ALA A 220 -9.92 -4.44 -22.90
CA ALA A 220 -9.37 -3.54 -23.92
C ALA A 220 -8.58 -2.38 -23.30
N ALA A 221 -9.09 -1.77 -22.21
CA ALA A 221 -8.39 -0.71 -21.50
C ALA A 221 -7.07 -1.22 -20.88
N TRP A 222 -7.09 -2.38 -20.22
CA TRP A 222 -5.87 -2.99 -19.65
C TRP A 222 -4.85 -3.33 -20.73
N ARG A 223 -5.29 -3.92 -21.85
CA ARG A 223 -4.41 -4.22 -23.00
C ARG A 223 -3.77 -2.94 -23.56
N GLY A 224 -4.54 -1.86 -23.71
CA GLY A 224 -4.02 -0.57 -24.16
C GLY A 224 -2.92 -0.03 -23.22
N HIS A 225 -3.08 -0.18 -21.89
CA HIS A 225 -2.06 0.24 -20.95
C HIS A 225 -0.83 -0.68 -20.93
N LEU A 226 -1.01 -1.99 -21.10
CA LEU A 226 0.09 -2.95 -21.16
C LEU A 226 0.92 -2.84 -22.46
N THR A 227 0.34 -2.33 -23.53
CA THR A 227 1.06 -2.05 -24.80
C THR A 227 1.64 -0.64 -24.87
N HIS A 228 1.36 0.22 -23.87
CA HIS A 228 1.92 1.58 -23.84
C HIS A 228 3.45 1.55 -23.61
N PRO A 229 4.24 2.38 -24.31
CA PRO A 229 5.71 2.30 -24.26
C PRO A 229 6.33 2.55 -22.87
N MET A 230 5.63 3.23 -21.97
CA MET A 230 6.18 3.61 -20.64
C MET A 230 5.43 2.98 -19.47
N LEU A 231 4.12 2.72 -19.56
CA LEU A 231 3.32 2.23 -18.45
C LEU A 231 3.79 0.87 -17.89
N PRO A 232 4.14 -0.15 -18.71
CA PRO A 232 4.67 -1.41 -18.17
C PRO A 232 5.93 -1.24 -17.34
N LEU A 233 6.83 -0.31 -17.71
CA LEU A 233 8.02 -0.01 -16.90
C LEU A 233 7.66 0.64 -15.56
N LEU A 234 6.62 1.48 -15.52
CA LEU A 234 6.13 2.06 -14.27
C LEU A 234 5.42 1.01 -13.41
N PHE A 235 4.71 0.06 -14.01
CA PHE A 235 4.14 -1.09 -13.29
C PHE A 235 5.26 -1.97 -12.70
N ALA A 236 6.29 -2.26 -13.48
CA ALA A 236 7.48 -2.96 -13.02
C ALA A 236 8.19 -2.19 -11.88
N MET A 237 8.20 -0.85 -11.93
CA MET A 237 8.73 -0.04 -10.84
C MET A 237 7.96 -0.24 -9.54
N GLY A 238 6.63 -0.25 -9.58
CA GLY A 238 5.78 -0.57 -8.42
C GLY A 238 6.09 -1.96 -7.87
N PHE A 239 6.18 -2.97 -8.73
CA PHE A 239 6.52 -4.35 -8.39
C PHE A 239 7.88 -4.46 -7.70
N LEU A 240 8.94 -3.91 -8.30
CA LEU A 240 10.31 -4.00 -7.80
C LEU A 240 10.49 -3.25 -6.47
N MET A 241 10.03 -2.00 -6.42
CA MET A 241 10.22 -1.15 -5.24
C MET A 241 9.45 -1.69 -4.03
N MET A 242 8.19 -2.10 -4.21
CA MET A 242 7.40 -2.66 -3.11
C MET A 242 7.90 -4.04 -2.69
N GLY A 243 8.27 -4.87 -3.64
CA GLY A 243 8.81 -6.20 -3.34
C GLY A 243 10.08 -6.14 -2.53
N MET A 244 11.04 -5.32 -2.94
CA MET A 244 12.28 -5.09 -2.20
C MET A 244 12.03 -4.50 -0.80
N PHE A 245 11.16 -3.49 -0.72
CA PHE A 245 10.82 -2.83 0.54
C PHE A 245 10.22 -3.82 1.56
N VAL A 246 9.25 -4.63 1.12
CA VAL A 246 8.64 -5.65 1.98
C VAL A 246 9.65 -6.74 2.35
N ALA A 247 10.51 -7.17 1.41
CA ALA A 247 11.56 -8.15 1.71
C ALA A 247 12.47 -7.66 2.85
N VAL A 248 13.00 -6.44 2.77
CA VAL A 248 13.86 -5.90 3.82
C VAL A 248 13.12 -5.80 5.16
N TYR A 249 11.89 -5.29 5.18
CA TYR A 249 11.13 -5.15 6.41
C TYR A 249 10.68 -6.48 7.03
N ASN A 250 10.33 -7.48 6.22
CA ASN A 250 9.95 -8.81 6.72
C ASN A 250 11.06 -9.47 7.53
N TYR A 251 12.31 -9.30 7.09
CA TYR A 251 13.44 -10.00 7.71
C TYR A 251 14.28 -9.12 8.63
N ALA A 252 14.05 -7.79 8.66
CA ALA A 252 14.70 -6.90 9.61
C ALA A 252 14.43 -7.31 11.07
N GLY A 253 13.20 -7.74 11.39
CA GLY A 253 12.84 -8.24 12.73
C GLY A 253 13.69 -9.44 13.13
N PHE A 254 13.83 -10.43 12.25
CA PHE A 254 14.66 -11.62 12.51
C PHE A 254 16.11 -11.27 12.79
N ARG A 255 16.69 -10.30 12.06
CA ARG A 255 18.05 -9.84 12.29
C ARG A 255 18.20 -9.11 13.61
N LEU A 256 17.28 -8.19 13.90
CA LEU A 256 17.39 -7.28 15.03
C LEU A 256 17.07 -7.95 16.38
N MET A 257 16.34 -9.06 16.37
CA MET A 257 16.14 -9.92 17.55
C MET A 257 17.38 -10.77 17.88
N ARG A 258 18.30 -10.97 16.95
CA ARG A 258 19.51 -11.77 17.14
C ARG A 258 20.71 -10.90 17.56
N PRO A 259 21.76 -11.50 18.18
CA PRO A 259 23.02 -10.81 18.40
C PRO A 259 23.59 -10.22 17.07
N PRO A 260 24.24 -9.07 17.11
CA PRO A 260 24.65 -8.30 18.30
C PRO A 260 23.56 -7.35 18.85
N PHE A 261 22.38 -7.23 18.23
CA PHE A 261 21.37 -6.22 18.55
C PHE A 261 20.45 -6.67 19.70
N SER A 262 19.94 -7.89 19.66
CA SER A 262 19.05 -8.50 20.67
C SER A 262 17.89 -7.60 21.12
N LEU A 263 17.24 -6.92 20.15
CA LEU A 263 16.15 -6.01 20.43
C LEU A 263 14.89 -6.75 20.85
N SER A 264 14.12 -6.12 21.77
CA SER A 264 12.79 -6.59 22.14
C SER A 264 11.78 -6.40 21.00
N GLN A 265 10.66 -7.12 21.06
CA GLN A 265 9.57 -7.00 20.09
C GLN A 265 9.03 -5.56 20.01
N ARG A 266 8.94 -4.87 21.15
CA ARG A 266 8.57 -3.46 21.23
C ARG A 266 9.55 -2.56 20.46
N ALA A 267 10.85 -2.75 20.66
CA ALA A 267 11.88 -1.96 19.99
C ALA A 267 11.83 -2.15 18.46
N ILE A 268 11.59 -3.39 17.99
CA ILE A 268 11.39 -3.69 16.57
C ILE A 268 10.15 -2.96 16.03
N GLY A 269 9.07 -2.94 16.79
CA GLY A 269 7.87 -2.20 16.41
C GLY A 269 8.12 -0.71 16.21
N LEU A 270 8.94 -0.09 17.08
CA LEU A 270 9.27 1.34 16.97
C LEU A 270 10.07 1.69 15.71
N ILE A 271 10.78 0.73 15.10
CA ILE A 271 11.49 0.95 13.83
C ILE A 271 10.51 1.31 12.70
N PHE A 272 9.26 0.84 12.77
CA PHE A 272 8.23 1.24 11.80
C PHE A 272 7.84 2.71 11.89
N CYS A 273 8.24 3.45 12.94
CA CYS A 273 8.13 4.91 12.96
C CYS A 273 8.95 5.58 11.85
N ALA A 274 9.89 4.87 11.21
CA ALA A 274 10.56 5.32 9.99
C ALA A 274 9.57 5.70 8.86
N TYR A 275 8.34 5.15 8.87
CA TYR A 275 7.27 5.55 7.95
C TYR A 275 6.91 7.03 8.03
N LEU A 276 7.09 7.70 9.19
CA LEU A 276 6.87 9.15 9.31
C LEU A 276 7.77 9.94 8.36
N PHE A 277 9.04 9.52 8.22
CA PHE A 277 9.97 10.13 7.26
C PHE A 277 9.57 9.83 5.83
N GLY A 278 9.05 8.63 5.56
CA GLY A 278 8.50 8.25 4.26
C GLY A 278 7.28 9.09 3.87
N ILE A 279 6.35 9.29 4.80
CA ILE A 279 5.15 10.13 4.60
C ILE A 279 5.57 11.58 4.27
N ALA A 280 6.51 12.14 5.03
CA ALA A 280 7.05 13.47 4.78
C ALA A 280 7.73 13.57 3.41
N ALA A 281 8.53 12.56 3.05
CA ALA A 281 9.21 12.49 1.76
C ALA A 281 8.21 12.35 0.59
N SER A 282 7.14 11.58 0.76
CA SER A 282 6.05 11.47 -0.23
C SER A 282 5.40 12.83 -0.52
N ALA A 283 5.18 13.65 0.50
CA ALA A 283 4.61 14.98 0.35
C ALA A 283 5.52 15.93 -0.46
N THR A 284 6.85 15.74 -0.42
CA THR A 284 7.83 16.56 -1.15
C THR A 284 8.13 16.03 -2.55
N ALA A 285 7.79 14.77 -2.85
CA ALA A 285 8.13 14.10 -4.11
C ALA A 285 7.55 14.79 -5.35
N GLY A 286 6.38 15.42 -5.24
CA GLY A 286 5.78 16.23 -6.30
C GLY A 286 6.66 17.41 -6.68
N GLY A 287 7.03 18.26 -5.72
CA GLY A 287 7.91 19.39 -5.95
C GLY A 287 9.29 18.99 -6.46
N LEU A 288 9.82 17.85 -6.02
CA LEU A 288 11.07 17.29 -6.56
C LEU A 288 10.92 16.94 -8.05
N SER A 289 9.80 16.32 -8.40
CA SER A 289 9.49 15.97 -9.81
C SER A 289 9.28 17.19 -10.69
N ASP A 290 8.66 18.25 -10.16
CA ASP A 290 8.42 19.48 -10.91
C ASP A 290 9.73 20.25 -11.15
N ARG A 291 10.64 20.27 -10.17
CA ARG A 291 11.90 20.98 -10.25
C ARG A 291 12.97 20.26 -11.08
N PHE A 292 13.11 18.96 -10.94
CA PHE A 292 14.21 18.18 -11.53
C PHE A 292 13.74 17.20 -12.63
N GLY A 293 12.42 17.06 -12.80
CA GLY A 293 11.81 16.07 -13.68
C GLY A 293 11.55 14.73 -12.99
N ARG A 294 10.58 13.96 -13.52
CA ARG A 294 10.11 12.69 -12.92
C ARG A 294 11.18 11.60 -12.86
N ALA A 295 11.96 11.43 -13.94
CA ALA A 295 12.96 10.37 -13.98
C ALA A 295 14.16 10.62 -13.05
N PRO A 296 14.76 11.84 -12.94
CA PRO A 296 15.74 12.14 -11.92
C PRO A 296 15.22 11.97 -10.48
N ALA A 297 13.99 12.44 -10.20
CA ALA A 297 13.37 12.25 -8.88
C ALA A 297 13.18 10.76 -8.54
N LEU A 298 12.79 9.93 -9.51
CA LEU A 298 12.68 8.49 -9.34
C LEU A 298 14.06 7.86 -9.06
N LEU A 299 15.09 8.23 -9.81
CA LEU A 299 16.45 7.73 -9.60
C LEU A 299 17.03 8.16 -8.25
N SER A 300 16.73 9.37 -7.76
CA SER A 300 17.15 9.80 -6.42
C SER A 300 16.51 8.96 -5.32
N GLY A 301 15.22 8.61 -5.45
CA GLY A 301 14.54 7.69 -4.53
C GLY A 301 15.19 6.30 -4.53
N ILE A 302 15.51 5.75 -5.70
CA ILE A 302 16.21 4.46 -5.80
C ILE A 302 17.63 4.55 -5.20
N GLY A 303 18.36 5.64 -5.45
CA GLY A 303 19.69 5.88 -4.87
C GLY A 303 19.68 5.92 -3.34
N LEU A 304 18.66 6.60 -2.75
CA LEU A 304 18.46 6.60 -1.29
C LEU A 304 18.15 5.20 -0.76
N ALA A 305 17.35 4.42 -1.48
CA ALA A 305 17.04 3.04 -1.09
C ALA A 305 18.30 2.15 -1.14
N ILE A 306 19.14 2.28 -2.16
CA ILE A 306 20.44 1.58 -2.25
C ILE A 306 21.35 1.97 -1.08
N ALA A 307 21.52 3.26 -0.80
CA ALA A 307 22.28 3.74 0.34
C ALA A 307 21.73 3.18 1.66
N GLY A 308 20.41 3.12 1.79
CA GLY A 308 19.72 2.55 2.95
C GLY A 308 20.02 1.06 3.15
N VAL A 309 19.96 0.25 2.09
CA VAL A 309 20.30 -1.19 2.15
C VAL A 309 21.77 -1.40 2.50
N LEU A 310 22.69 -0.63 1.89
CA LEU A 310 24.12 -0.71 2.19
C LEU A 310 24.42 -0.35 3.64
N LEU A 311 23.81 0.73 4.16
CA LEU A 311 24.00 1.15 5.53
C LEU A 311 23.39 0.16 6.53
N ALA A 312 22.29 -0.50 6.13
CA ALA A 312 21.67 -1.56 6.92
C ALA A 312 22.52 -2.85 7.00
N LEU A 313 23.64 -2.97 6.33
CA LEU A 313 24.63 -4.05 6.51
C LEU A 313 25.51 -3.85 7.76
N ALA A 314 25.57 -2.65 8.32
CA ALA A 314 26.40 -2.34 9.48
C ALA A 314 26.04 -3.21 10.70
N THR A 315 27.01 -3.37 11.61
CA THR A 315 26.82 -4.05 12.91
C THR A 315 26.49 -3.08 14.04
N TRP A 316 26.49 -1.79 13.77
CA TRP A 316 26.16 -0.72 14.69
C TRP A 316 24.70 -0.29 14.51
N LEU A 317 23.89 -0.38 15.57
CA LEU A 317 22.44 -0.19 15.52
C LEU A 317 22.00 1.16 14.94
N PRO A 318 22.56 2.32 15.31
CA PRO A 318 22.15 3.60 14.72
C PRO A 318 22.34 3.66 13.19
N ALA A 319 23.40 3.03 12.65
CA ALA A 319 23.60 2.94 11.21
C ALA A 319 22.52 2.08 10.54
N VAL A 320 22.13 0.97 11.17
CA VAL A 320 21.03 0.12 10.66
C VAL A 320 19.71 0.88 10.67
N ILE A 321 19.38 1.61 11.74
CA ILE A 321 18.18 2.43 11.84
C ILE A 321 18.17 3.52 10.77
N LEU A 322 19.29 4.25 10.60
CA LEU A 322 19.42 5.25 9.54
C LEU A 322 19.26 4.61 8.16
N GLY A 323 19.82 3.41 7.95
CA GLY A 323 19.65 2.64 6.73
C GLY A 323 18.20 2.34 6.42
N ILE A 324 17.42 1.90 7.42
CA ILE A 324 15.97 1.65 7.29
C ILE A 324 15.21 2.96 7.01
N VAL A 325 15.57 4.07 7.63
CA VAL A 325 14.98 5.39 7.35
C VAL A 325 15.25 5.82 5.91
N LEU A 326 16.49 5.74 5.43
CA LEU A 326 16.86 6.09 4.05
C LEU A 326 16.15 5.19 3.03
N LEU A 327 16.10 3.89 3.28
CA LEU A 327 15.34 2.93 2.47
C LEU A 327 13.87 3.36 2.38
N THR A 328 13.27 3.74 3.51
CA THR A 328 11.87 4.14 3.58
C THR A 328 11.63 5.44 2.82
N ILE A 329 12.45 6.46 3.01
CA ILE A 329 12.40 7.71 2.24
C ILE A 329 12.50 7.41 0.74
N GLY A 330 13.50 6.62 0.34
CA GLY A 330 13.74 6.27 -1.05
C GLY A 330 12.56 5.55 -1.69
N PHE A 331 11.98 4.58 -0.98
CA PHE A 331 10.78 3.86 -1.40
C PHE A 331 9.58 4.80 -1.61
N PHE A 332 9.28 5.66 -0.62
CA PHE A 332 8.12 6.57 -0.69
C PHE A 332 8.27 7.61 -1.80
N VAL A 333 9.47 8.15 -2.03
CA VAL A 333 9.75 9.04 -3.17
C VAL A 333 9.51 8.31 -4.47
N ALA A 334 10.13 7.14 -4.68
CA ALA A 334 10.01 6.38 -5.92
C ALA A 334 8.57 5.94 -6.20
N HIS A 335 7.84 5.49 -5.16
CA HIS A 335 6.42 5.10 -5.27
C HIS A 335 5.54 6.30 -5.65
N SER A 336 5.69 7.44 -4.97
CA SER A 336 4.89 8.64 -5.24
C SER A 336 5.11 9.17 -6.65
N VAL A 337 6.37 9.24 -7.10
CA VAL A 337 6.70 9.68 -8.47
C VAL A 337 6.14 8.71 -9.50
N SER A 338 6.30 7.39 -9.30
CA SER A 338 5.80 6.38 -10.23
C SER A 338 4.27 6.39 -10.33
N SER A 339 3.57 6.43 -9.19
CA SER A 339 2.12 6.47 -9.14
C SER A 339 1.54 7.73 -9.81
N ALA A 340 2.12 8.91 -9.54
CA ALA A 340 1.74 10.16 -10.19
C ALA A 340 2.00 10.10 -11.72
N TRP A 341 3.10 9.48 -12.13
CA TRP A 341 3.43 9.33 -13.54
C TRP A 341 2.46 8.38 -14.27
N VAL A 342 2.07 7.28 -13.65
CA VAL A 342 1.00 6.38 -14.13
C VAL A 342 -0.31 7.15 -14.31
N GLY A 343 -0.72 7.94 -13.32
CA GLY A 343 -1.92 8.77 -13.39
C GLY A 343 -1.90 9.76 -14.56
N ALA A 344 -0.73 10.39 -14.83
CA ALA A 344 -0.57 11.33 -15.92
C ALA A 344 -0.60 10.67 -17.32
N LEU A 345 -0.11 9.42 -17.43
CA LEU A 345 -0.09 8.67 -18.70
C LEU A 345 -1.39 7.87 -18.94
N GLY A 346 -2.21 7.65 -17.91
CA GLY A 346 -3.43 6.84 -17.99
C GLY A 346 -4.56 7.43 -18.83
N GLY A 347 -4.48 8.72 -19.22
CA GLY A 347 -5.44 9.38 -20.12
C GLY A 347 -6.88 9.26 -19.61
N ARG A 348 -7.81 8.89 -20.52
CA ARG A 348 -9.26 8.75 -20.19
C ARG A 348 -9.57 7.55 -19.30
N SER A 349 -8.71 6.53 -19.27
CA SER A 349 -8.86 5.30 -18.45
C SER A 349 -7.81 5.22 -17.32
N LYS A 350 -7.46 6.35 -16.70
CA LYS A 350 -6.47 6.43 -15.62
C LYS A 350 -6.76 5.52 -14.42
N GLY A 351 -8.03 5.20 -14.15
CA GLY A 351 -8.42 4.24 -13.14
C GLY A 351 -7.91 2.82 -13.42
N HIS A 352 -8.00 2.37 -14.69
CA HIS A 352 -7.46 1.08 -15.10
C HIS A 352 -5.92 1.04 -15.05
N ALA A 353 -5.24 2.16 -15.40
CA ALA A 353 -3.79 2.26 -15.25
C ALA A 353 -3.36 2.17 -13.79
N ALA A 354 -4.08 2.87 -12.90
CA ALA A 354 -3.81 2.84 -11.45
C ALA A 354 -4.06 1.44 -10.86
N SER A 355 -5.12 0.72 -11.27
CA SER A 355 -5.38 -0.64 -10.81
C SER A 355 -4.32 -1.64 -11.26
N LEU A 356 -3.80 -1.54 -12.49
CA LEU A 356 -2.67 -2.35 -12.94
C LEU A 356 -1.37 -2.03 -12.18
N TYR A 357 -1.13 -0.77 -11.87
CA TYR A 357 0.00 -0.37 -11.03
C TYR A 357 -0.09 -0.98 -9.63
N LEU A 358 -1.26 -0.90 -8.99
CA LEU A 358 -1.48 -1.48 -7.67
C LEU A 358 -1.44 -3.02 -7.70
N LEU A 359 -1.95 -3.64 -8.76
CA LEU A 359 -1.79 -5.08 -8.98
C LEU A 359 -0.31 -5.47 -8.98
N ALA A 360 0.50 -4.84 -9.82
CA ALA A 360 1.93 -5.09 -9.90
C ALA A 360 2.63 -4.83 -8.56
N TYR A 361 2.29 -3.74 -7.88
CA TYR A 361 2.80 -3.34 -6.58
C TYR A 361 2.56 -4.42 -5.50
N TYR A 362 1.32 -4.93 -5.38
CA TYR A 362 1.01 -5.95 -4.37
C TYR A 362 1.48 -7.34 -4.76
N ILE A 363 1.54 -7.68 -6.06
CA ILE A 363 2.20 -8.91 -6.50
C ILE A 363 3.69 -8.86 -6.16
N GLY A 364 4.36 -7.71 -6.36
CA GLY A 364 5.74 -7.50 -5.93
C GLY A 364 5.92 -7.73 -4.42
N SER A 365 5.04 -7.13 -3.61
CA SER A 365 5.00 -7.34 -2.15
C SER A 365 4.89 -8.82 -1.80
N SER A 366 3.97 -9.54 -2.45
CA SER A 366 3.70 -10.94 -2.19
C SER A 366 4.85 -11.84 -2.65
N THR A 367 5.33 -11.70 -3.88
CA THR A 367 6.31 -12.61 -4.48
C THR A 367 7.74 -12.29 -4.09
N LEU A 368 8.23 -11.06 -4.39
CA LEU A 368 9.59 -10.66 -4.05
C LEU A 368 9.78 -10.54 -2.54
N GLY A 369 8.73 -10.11 -1.80
CA GLY A 369 8.74 -10.06 -0.35
C GLY A 369 8.95 -11.42 0.29
N ALA A 370 8.27 -12.47 -0.20
CA ALA A 370 8.45 -13.84 0.26
C ALA A 370 9.79 -14.43 -0.21
N MET A 371 10.18 -14.17 -1.47
CA MET A 371 11.41 -14.69 -2.06
C MET A 371 12.66 -14.24 -1.29
N GLY A 372 12.62 -13.06 -0.66
CA GLY A 372 13.67 -12.61 0.26
C GLY A 372 13.97 -13.62 1.38
N GLY A 373 12.98 -14.43 1.79
CA GLY A 373 13.13 -15.45 2.81
C GLY A 373 14.06 -16.58 2.41
N TRP A 374 14.06 -16.97 1.16
CA TRP A 374 15.00 -17.97 0.69
C TRP A 374 16.46 -17.53 0.88
N PHE A 375 16.76 -16.25 0.57
CA PHE A 375 18.10 -15.69 0.77
C PHE A 375 18.41 -15.56 2.26
N TRP A 376 17.45 -15.19 3.08
CA TRP A 376 17.61 -15.14 4.53
C TRP A 376 17.91 -16.51 5.14
N ASP A 377 17.10 -17.53 4.80
CA ASP A 377 17.21 -18.86 5.38
C ASP A 377 18.53 -19.57 4.99
N HIS A 378 19.07 -19.31 3.78
CA HIS A 378 20.31 -19.95 3.32
C HIS A 378 21.60 -19.22 3.73
N SER A 379 21.61 -17.89 3.74
CA SER A 379 22.86 -17.14 3.91
C SER A 379 22.65 -15.85 4.73
N GLY A 380 21.53 -15.71 5.42
CA GLY A 380 21.26 -14.62 6.36
C GLY A 380 21.10 -13.24 5.72
N TRP A 381 21.37 -12.22 6.53
CA TRP A 381 21.11 -10.82 6.16
C TRP A 381 21.95 -10.32 4.96
N GLY A 382 23.18 -10.75 4.85
CA GLY A 382 24.07 -10.34 3.74
C GLY A 382 23.51 -10.76 2.37
N ALA A 383 23.02 -12.00 2.26
CA ALA A 383 22.39 -12.51 1.04
C ALA A 383 21.07 -11.79 0.73
N LEU A 384 20.24 -11.54 1.75
CA LEU A 384 19.03 -10.74 1.59
C LEU A 384 19.33 -9.32 1.10
N ALA A 385 20.35 -8.66 1.67
CA ALA A 385 20.75 -7.34 1.22
C ALA A 385 21.29 -7.36 -0.22
N GLY A 386 22.08 -8.36 -0.59
CA GLY A 386 22.51 -8.60 -1.97
C GLY A 386 21.33 -8.76 -2.93
N TYR A 387 20.35 -9.57 -2.56
CA TYR A 387 19.10 -9.72 -3.30
C TYR A 387 18.37 -8.37 -3.47
N ALA A 388 18.22 -7.60 -2.40
CA ALA A 388 17.56 -6.29 -2.43
C ALA A 388 18.33 -5.31 -3.35
N LEU A 389 19.66 -5.32 -3.33
CA LEU A 389 20.50 -4.50 -4.21
C LEU A 389 20.36 -4.88 -5.68
N VAL A 390 20.25 -6.17 -6.00
CA VAL A 390 19.97 -6.64 -7.37
C VAL A 390 18.62 -6.13 -7.85
N VAL A 391 17.56 -6.25 -7.04
CA VAL A 391 16.23 -5.73 -7.37
C VAL A 391 16.26 -4.21 -7.58
N LEU A 392 16.98 -3.46 -6.74
CA LEU A 392 17.18 -2.01 -6.88
C LEU A 392 17.99 -1.65 -8.14
N ALA A 393 19.00 -2.44 -8.52
CA ALA A 393 19.73 -2.25 -9.75
C ALA A 393 18.84 -2.41 -10.98
N ILE A 394 17.97 -3.43 -10.99
CA ILE A 394 16.96 -3.62 -12.04
C ILE A 394 16.00 -2.41 -12.09
N ALA A 395 15.54 -1.93 -10.93
CA ALA A 395 14.70 -0.73 -10.84
C ALA A 395 15.41 0.51 -11.40
N ALA A 396 16.71 0.69 -11.11
CA ALA A 396 17.51 1.79 -11.65
C ALA A 396 17.66 1.73 -13.18
N LEU A 397 17.84 0.53 -13.74
CA LEU A 397 17.88 0.32 -15.20
C LEU A 397 16.52 0.65 -15.83
N ALA A 398 15.42 0.23 -15.24
CA ALA A 398 14.08 0.57 -15.69
C ALA A 398 13.83 2.09 -15.65
N ALA A 399 14.26 2.77 -14.57
CA ALA A 399 14.16 4.22 -14.43
C ALA A 399 15.01 4.99 -15.48
N ARG A 400 16.20 4.49 -15.79
CA ARG A 400 17.02 5.04 -16.90
C ARG A 400 16.33 4.88 -18.26
N SER A 401 15.74 3.71 -18.52
CA SER A 401 14.95 3.49 -19.74
C SER A 401 13.76 4.45 -19.85
N LEU A 402 13.04 4.70 -18.75
CA LEU A 402 11.97 5.69 -18.66
C LEU A 402 12.49 7.10 -18.98
N ARG A 403 13.67 7.49 -18.48
CA ARG A 403 14.30 8.78 -18.78
C ARG A 403 14.56 8.95 -20.27
N HIS A 404 15.16 7.94 -20.94
CA HIS A 404 15.44 7.99 -22.37
C HIS A 404 14.16 8.07 -23.21
N ARG A 405 13.14 7.29 -22.87
CA ARG A 405 11.86 7.31 -23.60
C ARG A 405 11.11 8.64 -23.43
N ALA A 406 11.16 9.23 -22.24
CA ALA A 406 10.57 10.55 -21.99
C ALA A 406 11.26 11.65 -22.82
N ALA A 407 12.60 11.64 -22.88
CA ALA A 407 13.37 12.58 -23.69
C ALA A 407 13.09 12.43 -25.20
N ALA A 408 13.02 11.20 -25.71
CA ALA A 408 12.70 10.94 -27.09
C ALA A 408 11.25 11.37 -27.49
N GLY A 409 10.30 11.26 -26.53
CA GLY A 409 8.93 11.74 -26.73
C GLY A 409 8.79 13.26 -26.75
N SER A 410 9.63 13.99 -26.00
CA SER A 410 9.65 15.46 -26.01
C SER A 410 10.32 16.03 -27.27
N ALA A 411 11.30 15.34 -27.84
CA ALA A 411 11.97 15.77 -29.06
C ALA A 411 11.14 15.58 -30.34
N ARG A 412 10.05 14.81 -30.26
CA ARG A 412 9.12 14.55 -31.38
C ARG A 412 7.86 15.45 -31.40
N ARG A 413 7.69 16.26 -30.36
CA ARG A 413 6.61 17.27 -30.24
C ARG A 413 7.13 18.66 -30.52
#